data_5d5c6f0ba8d26b9054491a0fa7287ba9
#
_entry.id   5d5c6f0ba8d26b9054491a0fa7287ba9
#
_cell.length_a   1.000
_cell.length_b   1.000
_cell.length_c   1.000
_cell.angle_alpha   90.00
_cell.angle_beta   90.00
_cell.angle_gamma   90.00
#
_symmetry.space_group_name_H-M   'P 1'
#
loop_
_entity.id
_entity.type
_entity.pdbx_description
1 polymer ?
#
loop_
_entity_poly.entity_id
_entity_poly.type
_entity_poly.pdbx_seq_one_letter_code
_entity_poly.pdbx_strand_id
1 'polypeptide(L)' 'MKPKAYAIDWIAVGRRIRGLRGFDMTQADFASRIGVSQSYLSAVERGRNEIGAEVLLAIGREFNRSLEWLLTGVE' A
#
# COMPACT_ATOMS: atom_id res chain seq x y z
N MET A 1 25.14 -16.13 11.05
CA MET A 1 23.89 -16.49 10.35
C MET A 1 23.35 -15.24 9.64
N LYS A 2 22.98 -15.39 8.40
CA LYS A 2 22.37 -14.27 7.67
C LYS A 2 20.92 -14.06 8.10
N PRO A 3 20.47 -12.80 8.26
CA PRO A 3 19.07 -12.57 8.50
C PRO A 3 18.25 -13.09 7.32
N LYS A 4 17.08 -13.61 7.61
CA LYS A 4 16.18 -14.12 6.58
C LYS A 4 15.45 -12.95 5.93
N ALA A 5 15.60 -12.82 4.62
CA ALA A 5 14.85 -11.85 3.86
C ALA A 5 13.48 -12.42 3.47
N TYR A 6 12.46 -11.59 3.54
CA TYR A 6 11.12 -11.97 3.11
C TYR A 6 10.84 -11.35 1.76
N ALA A 7 10.35 -12.18 0.84
CA ALA A 7 9.84 -11.69 -0.42
C ALA A 7 8.44 -11.11 -0.19
N ILE A 8 8.26 -9.85 -0.52
CA ILE A 8 6.96 -9.21 -0.40
C ILE A 8 6.15 -9.48 -1.66
N ASP A 9 4.92 -9.93 -1.48
CA ASP A 9 3.98 -10.11 -2.58
C ASP A 9 3.31 -8.76 -2.88
N TRP A 10 3.90 -8.01 -3.78
CA TRP A 10 3.42 -6.66 -4.10
C TRP A 10 2.04 -6.65 -4.75
N ILE A 11 1.64 -7.73 -5.41
CA ILE A 11 0.29 -7.87 -5.95
C ILE A 11 -0.71 -7.92 -4.80
N ALA A 12 -0.42 -8.73 -3.78
CA ALA A 12 -1.29 -8.82 -2.61
C ALA A 12 -1.34 -7.51 -1.82
N VAL A 13 -0.20 -6.83 -1.68
CA VAL A 13 -0.13 -5.51 -1.03
C VAL A 13 -1.02 -4.52 -1.79
N GLY A 14 -0.92 -4.49 -3.10
CA GLY A 14 -1.75 -3.60 -3.94
C GLY A 14 -3.24 -3.86 -3.75
N ARG A 15 -3.64 -5.13 -3.64
CA ARG A 15 -5.04 -5.50 -3.39
C ARG A 15 -5.51 -5.02 -2.02
N ARG A 16 -4.68 -5.10 -0.99
CA ARG A 16 -5.02 -4.59 0.34
C ARG A 16 -5.22 -3.09 0.32
N ILE A 17 -4.34 -2.38 -0.37
CA ILE A 17 -4.45 -0.92 -0.52
C ILE A 17 -5.73 -0.55 -1.25
N ARG A 18 -6.04 -1.25 -2.33
CA ARG A 18 -7.30 -1.02 -3.05
C ARG A 18 -8.51 -1.28 -2.15
N GLY A 19 -8.45 -2.31 -1.30
CA GLY A 19 -9.50 -2.60 -0.33
C GLY A 19 -9.71 -1.46 0.67
N LEU A 20 -8.64 -0.80 1.09
CA LEU A 20 -8.74 0.36 1.98
C LEU A 20 -9.46 1.53 1.30
N ARG A 21 -9.26 1.69 0.01
CA ARG A 21 -9.93 2.75 -0.76
C ARG A 21 -11.45 2.52 -0.80
N GLY A 22 -11.88 1.28 -0.93
CA GLY A 22 -13.29 0.94 -0.98
C GLY A 22 -14.00 1.49 -2.22
N PHE A 23 -15.32 1.59 -2.12
CA PHE A 23 -16.15 2.07 -3.23
C PHE A 23 -16.42 3.58 -3.17
N ASP A 24 -16.24 4.18 -2.00
CA ASP A 24 -16.63 5.58 -1.79
C ASP A 24 -15.54 6.58 -2.14
N MET A 25 -14.33 6.10 -2.34
CA MET A 25 -13.17 6.94 -2.58
C MET A 25 -12.58 6.64 -3.95
N THR A 26 -12.36 7.68 -4.75
CA THR A 26 -11.68 7.51 -6.04
C THR A 26 -10.19 7.32 -5.83
N GLN A 27 -9.50 6.80 -6.86
CA GLN A 27 -8.04 6.75 -6.84
C GLN A 27 -7.42 8.13 -6.64
N ALA A 28 -7.99 9.15 -7.27
CA ALA A 28 -7.47 10.51 -7.14
C ALA A 28 -7.57 11.01 -5.70
N ASP A 29 -8.69 10.74 -5.04
CA ASP A 29 -8.88 11.12 -3.63
C ASP A 29 -7.89 10.42 -2.72
N PHE A 30 -7.73 9.11 -2.89
CA PHE A 30 -6.79 8.32 -2.10
C PHE A 30 -5.37 8.81 -2.32
N ALA A 31 -4.97 8.99 -3.58
CA ALA A 31 -3.63 9.46 -3.93
C ALA A 31 -3.34 10.81 -3.30
N SER A 32 -4.32 11.73 -3.34
CA SER A 32 -4.19 13.05 -2.72
C SER A 32 -3.96 12.94 -1.21
N ARG A 33 -4.69 12.06 -0.54
CA ARG A 33 -4.57 11.88 0.92
C ARG A 33 -3.20 11.38 1.35
N ILE A 34 -2.57 10.54 0.54
CA ILE A 34 -1.25 9.98 0.87
C ILE A 34 -0.10 10.70 0.15
N GLY A 35 -0.39 11.73 -0.63
CA GLY A 35 0.64 12.57 -1.24
C GLY A 35 1.34 11.97 -2.44
N VAL A 36 0.64 11.15 -3.24
CA VAL A 36 1.20 10.56 -4.45
C VAL A 36 0.32 10.90 -5.67
N SER A 37 0.85 10.68 -6.87
CA SER A 37 0.05 10.82 -8.08
C SER A 37 -0.94 9.68 -8.25
N GLN A 38 -2.02 9.93 -8.97
CA GLN A 38 -2.97 8.88 -9.30
C GLN A 38 -2.33 7.78 -10.13
N SER A 39 -1.44 8.13 -11.05
CA SER A 39 -0.73 7.16 -11.88
C SER A 39 0.12 6.22 -11.02
N TYR A 40 0.82 6.76 -10.02
CA TYR A 40 1.59 5.96 -9.09
C TYR A 40 0.69 5.00 -8.31
N LEU A 41 -0.42 5.51 -7.77
CA LEU A 41 -1.36 4.68 -7.03
C LEU A 41 -1.95 3.58 -7.91
N SER A 42 -2.28 3.89 -9.16
CA SER A 42 -2.79 2.89 -10.10
C SER A 42 -1.79 1.75 -10.29
N ALA A 43 -0.50 2.07 -10.45
CA ALA A 43 0.54 1.06 -10.57
C ALA A 43 0.69 0.24 -9.29
N VAL A 44 0.61 0.88 -8.13
CA VAL A 44 0.66 0.22 -6.81
C VAL A 44 -0.49 -0.77 -6.66
N GLU A 45 -1.70 -0.35 -6.99
CA GLU A 45 -2.88 -1.22 -6.88
C GLU A 45 -2.81 -2.44 -7.81
N ARG A 46 -2.03 -2.34 -8.89
CA ARG A 46 -1.81 -3.47 -9.80
C ARG A 46 -0.58 -4.31 -9.44
N GLY A 47 0.11 -3.95 -8.38
CA GLY A 47 1.28 -4.69 -7.92
C GLY A 47 2.52 -4.53 -8.79
N ARG A 48 2.61 -3.45 -9.54
CA ARG A 48 3.74 -3.23 -10.46
C ARG A 48 4.96 -2.61 -9.81
N ASN A 49 4.79 -1.97 -8.66
CA ASN A 49 5.86 -1.25 -8.00
C ASN A 49 6.05 -1.74 -6.59
N GLU A 50 7.30 -1.78 -6.16
CA GLU A 50 7.60 -1.79 -4.74
C GLU A 50 7.20 -0.43 -4.17
N ILE A 51 6.74 -0.43 -2.93
CA ILE A 51 6.27 0.80 -2.29
C ILE A 51 7.31 1.24 -1.29
N GLY A 52 7.74 2.50 -1.40
CA GLY A 52 8.70 3.07 -0.46
C GLY A 52 8.13 3.21 0.95
N ALA A 53 9.02 3.22 1.93
CA ALA A 53 8.65 3.29 3.34
C ALA A 53 7.79 4.52 3.67
N GLU A 54 8.08 5.66 3.06
CA GLU A 54 7.34 6.90 3.31
C GLU A 54 5.88 6.78 2.88
N VAL A 55 5.64 6.15 1.73
CA VAL A 55 4.27 5.96 1.22
C VAL A 55 3.53 4.93 2.07
N LEU A 56 4.20 3.84 2.44
CA LEU A 56 3.61 2.82 3.33
C LEU A 56 3.22 3.44 4.67
N LEU A 57 4.07 4.27 5.23
CA LEU A 57 3.80 4.94 6.50
C LEU A 57 2.61 5.89 6.37
N ALA A 58 2.53 6.63 5.27
CA ALA A 58 1.40 7.53 5.02
C ALA A 58 0.09 6.77 4.93
N ILE A 59 0.08 5.63 4.23
CA ILE A 59 -1.12 4.78 4.12
C ILE A 59 -1.50 4.23 5.50
N GLY A 60 -0.54 3.70 6.23
CA GLY A 60 -0.78 3.13 7.54
C GLY A 60 -1.39 4.14 8.52
N ARG A 61 -0.89 5.36 8.52
CA ARG A 61 -1.38 6.42 9.39
C ARG A 61 -2.75 6.95 8.96
N GLU A 62 -2.94 7.16 7.66
CA GLU A 62 -4.20 7.69 7.14
C GLU A 62 -5.36 6.73 7.39
N PHE A 63 -5.12 5.43 7.29
CA PHE A 63 -6.15 4.41 7.40
C PHE A 63 -6.06 3.58 8.68
N ASN A 64 -5.18 3.96 9.59
CA ASN A 64 -5.01 3.28 10.88
C ASN A 64 -4.76 1.79 10.72
N ARG A 65 -3.82 1.44 9.84
CA ARG A 65 -3.41 0.06 9.62
C ARG A 65 -1.92 -0.09 9.90
N SER A 66 -1.52 -1.26 10.39
CA SER A 66 -0.11 -1.53 10.65
C SER A 66 0.65 -1.78 9.35
N LEU A 67 1.95 -1.51 9.35
CA LEU A 67 2.81 -1.85 8.23
C LEU A 67 2.90 -3.37 8.05
N GLU A 68 2.89 -4.12 9.14
CA GLU A 68 2.85 -5.58 9.08
C GLU A 68 1.65 -6.05 8.28
N TRP A 69 0.48 -5.54 8.57
CA TRP A 69 -0.71 -5.92 7.83
C TRP A 69 -0.63 -5.52 6.36
N LEU A 70 -0.17 -4.30 6.07
CA LEU A 70 -0.05 -3.85 4.69
C LEU A 70 0.85 -4.77 3.88
N LEU A 71 1.97 -5.18 4.46
CA LEU A 71 2.99 -5.94 3.75
C LEU A 71 2.71 -7.45 3.73
N THR A 72 2.05 -8.00 4.76
CA THR A 72 1.91 -9.44 4.91
C THR A 72 0.47 -9.92 5.03
N GLY A 73 -0.47 -9.04 5.35
CA GLY A 73 -1.85 -9.42 5.63
C GLY A 73 -2.06 -9.95 7.04
N VAL A 74 -1.05 -9.93 7.89
CA VAL A 74 -1.12 -10.40 9.28
C VAL A 74 -1.26 -9.20 10.21
N GLU A 75 -2.19 -9.25 11.12
CA GLU A 75 -2.41 -8.19 12.10
C GLU A 75 -1.64 -8.39 13.39
#